data_1599887aed60bfb8e42d807c87702557
#
_entry.id   1599887aed60bfb8e42d807c87702557
#
_cell.length_a   1.000
_cell.length_b   1.000
_cell.length_c   1.000
_cell.angle_alpha   90.00
_cell.angle_beta   90.00
_cell.angle_gamma   90.00
#
_symmetry.space_group_name_H-M   'P 1'
#
loop_
_entity.id
_entity.type
_entity.pdbx_description
1 polymer ?
#
loop_
_entity_poly.entity_id
_entity_poly.type
_entity_poly.pdbx_seq_one_letter_code
_entity_poly.pdbx_strand_id
1 'polypeptide(L)'
;MYSCTKTCTLTGLNGYPVDVEVDLSNGMPKIILVGLADTAVKESTERVKSAIKNSGFDFPKKRITINLAPANLRKDGTQLDLAIAVSLLSCDESLEMDYSPYVYMGELALDGKINKIQGALPMVISMREKGYRKFIVPYENRKECAIVSDVEIYPVKTLEEVVSFIRGEIQIERCIGSLKREKVSYDMDFSDIKGQENLKRALEISASAKSNILILGSPGSGKTMAAKRFPTILPELDFEEAIEVTKIYSISGLLDDNSLITKPPFRSPHHTASAVSLIGGGRIPKPGEISLAHKGVLFLDELPEFSKSVLEVLRQPMESKDIIISRANANVKYPADFQLVVALNPCPCGYHNSKTHECTCSPYEIQRYLSKISHPLLDRIDIHLEVPEVNYKDISSERSGESSEAIRKRVKYVREIQKDRFRDESFKYNSEIPENKLKMYCPLDKNSENILELAFKKYGMSARTYNKILKIARTIADMDGCENIKEDHVLESIQYRTMDKKFWGN
;
A
#
# COMPACT_ATOMS: atom_id res chain seq x y z
N MET A 1 8.05 15.91 43.10
CA MET A 1 9.10 15.68 42.08
C MET A 1 8.42 15.49 40.76
N TYR A 2 8.77 16.29 39.75
CA TYR A 2 8.09 16.33 38.45
C TYR A 2 9.11 16.08 37.33
N SER A 3 8.71 15.29 36.34
CA SER A 3 9.46 15.11 35.09
C SER A 3 8.52 15.08 33.91
N CYS A 4 9.02 15.37 32.72
CA CYS A 4 8.25 15.33 31.48
C CYS A 4 9.14 14.82 30.32
N THR A 5 8.80 13.69 29.75
CA THR A 5 9.43 13.16 28.54
C THR A 5 8.51 13.24 27.34
N LYS A 6 9.06 13.18 26.14
CA LYS A 6 8.32 13.24 24.88
C LYS A 6 8.27 11.86 24.23
N THR A 7 7.08 11.50 23.72
CA THR A 7 6.86 10.31 22.90
C THR A 7 5.86 10.60 21.81
N CYS A 8 5.43 9.58 21.08
CA CYS A 8 4.49 9.71 19.98
C CYS A 8 3.42 8.60 20.02
N THR A 9 2.19 8.94 19.63
CA THR A 9 1.13 7.97 19.34
C THR A 9 0.65 8.15 17.90
N LEU A 10 0.03 7.10 17.32
CA LEU A 10 -0.47 7.11 15.95
C LEU A 10 -1.99 7.20 15.91
N THR A 11 -2.50 7.94 14.93
CA THR A 11 -3.88 7.82 14.45
C THR A 11 -3.84 7.64 12.94
N GLY A 12 -4.07 6.42 12.47
CA GLY A 12 -3.80 6.05 11.08
C GLY A 12 -2.31 6.16 10.75
N LEU A 13 -1.98 6.93 9.71
CA LEU A 13 -0.60 7.18 9.27
C LEU A 13 0.05 8.41 9.94
N ASN A 14 -0.69 9.14 10.79
CA ASN A 14 -0.20 10.38 11.38
C ASN A 14 0.22 10.18 12.83
N GLY A 15 1.42 10.68 13.17
CA GLY A 15 1.94 10.71 14.52
C GLY A 15 1.57 11.99 15.27
N TYR A 16 1.27 11.83 16.53
CA TYR A 16 0.95 12.93 17.42
C TYR A 16 1.87 12.92 18.64
N PRO A 17 2.48 14.06 19.02
CA PRO A 17 3.31 14.13 20.22
C PRO A 17 2.47 13.85 21.46
N VAL A 18 3.08 13.15 22.38
CA VAL A 18 2.53 12.87 23.70
C VAL A 18 3.57 13.26 24.74
N ASP A 19 3.15 14.09 25.68
CA ASP A 19 3.91 14.45 26.84
C ASP A 19 3.60 13.46 27.96
N VAL A 20 4.64 12.77 28.42
CA VAL A 20 4.54 11.84 29.54
C VAL A 20 5.03 12.59 30.78
N GLU A 21 4.08 13.10 31.54
CA GLU A 21 4.32 13.84 32.77
C GLU A 21 4.21 12.90 33.95
N VAL A 22 5.21 12.91 34.81
CA VAL A 22 5.23 12.09 36.04
C VAL A 22 5.40 12.99 37.25
N ASP A 23 4.51 12.83 38.23
CA ASP A 23 4.62 13.46 39.54
C ASP A 23 4.72 12.43 40.65
N LEU A 24 5.74 12.56 41.47
CA LEU A 24 5.95 11.77 42.69
C LEU A 24 5.57 12.58 43.91
N SER A 25 4.54 12.16 44.62
CA SER A 25 4.05 12.77 45.85
C SER A 25 4.15 11.82 47.05
N ASN A 26 4.23 12.40 48.26
CA ASN A 26 4.20 11.59 49.49
C ASN A 26 2.82 10.94 49.68
N GLY A 27 2.81 9.67 50.09
CA GLY A 27 1.57 8.93 50.34
C GLY A 27 1.71 7.43 50.17
N MET A 28 0.62 6.70 50.29
CA MET A 28 0.64 5.25 50.01
C MET A 28 1.07 4.96 48.59
N PRO A 29 2.00 4.01 48.38
CA PRO A 29 2.46 3.63 47.04
C PRO A 29 1.28 3.21 46.15
N LYS A 30 0.99 4.00 45.14
CA LYS A 30 -0.06 3.75 44.16
C LYS A 30 0.31 4.41 42.84
N ILE A 31 0.06 3.72 41.74
CA ILE A 31 0.21 4.27 40.39
C ILE A 31 -1.16 4.71 39.87
N ILE A 32 -1.26 5.95 39.42
CA ILE A 32 -2.47 6.54 38.83
C ILE A 32 -2.09 6.99 37.42
N LEU A 33 -2.76 6.43 36.41
CA LEU A 33 -2.55 6.80 35.00
C LEU A 33 -3.79 7.56 34.51
N VAL A 34 -3.57 8.75 33.93
CA VAL A 34 -4.61 9.63 33.35
C VAL A 34 -4.26 10.00 31.91
N GLY A 35 -5.24 10.44 31.10
CA GLY A 35 -5.01 10.91 29.73
C GLY A 35 -5.49 9.97 28.62
N LEU A 36 -6.70 9.39 28.75
CA LEU A 36 -7.34 8.54 27.72
C LEU A 36 -6.48 7.34 27.24
N ALA A 37 -5.77 6.71 28.18
CA ALA A 37 -5.00 5.51 27.93
C ALA A 37 -5.89 4.31 27.63
N ASP A 38 -5.55 3.51 26.62
CA ASP A 38 -6.19 2.23 26.34
C ASP A 38 -5.79 1.14 27.35
N THR A 39 -6.28 -0.09 27.16
CA THR A 39 -5.97 -1.21 28.04
C THR A 39 -4.48 -1.55 28.01
N ALA A 40 -3.85 -1.54 26.81
CA ALA A 40 -2.44 -1.86 26.64
C ALA A 40 -1.53 -0.85 27.37
N VAL A 41 -1.88 0.44 27.32
CA VAL A 41 -1.15 1.48 28.05
C VAL A 41 -1.41 1.41 29.57
N LYS A 42 -2.57 0.94 30.02
CA LYS A 42 -2.81 0.67 31.45
C LYS A 42 -1.98 -0.50 31.97
N GLU A 43 -1.82 -1.53 31.16
CA GLU A 43 -0.96 -2.69 31.47
C GLU A 43 0.53 -2.35 31.45
N SER A 44 0.93 -1.28 30.73
CA SER A 44 2.31 -0.82 30.66
C SER A 44 2.91 -0.49 32.03
N THR A 45 2.07 -0.03 32.98
CA THR A 45 2.55 0.32 34.32
C THR A 45 3.20 -0.86 35.05
N GLU A 46 2.67 -2.07 34.91
CA GLU A 46 3.26 -3.28 35.51
C GLU A 46 4.51 -3.74 34.73
N ARG A 47 4.50 -3.63 33.38
CA ARG A 47 5.70 -3.93 32.59
C ARG A 47 6.85 -2.98 32.91
N VAL A 48 6.59 -1.68 32.93
CA VAL A 48 7.57 -0.64 33.27
C VAL A 48 8.16 -0.85 34.66
N LYS A 49 7.29 -1.13 35.65
CA LYS A 49 7.73 -1.40 37.03
C LYS A 49 8.68 -2.60 37.11
N SER A 50 8.36 -3.69 36.42
CA SER A 50 9.18 -4.90 36.38
C SER A 50 10.49 -4.63 35.62
N ALA A 51 10.43 -3.97 34.47
CA ALA A 51 11.59 -3.61 33.66
C ALA A 51 12.59 -2.74 34.44
N ILE A 52 12.12 -1.69 35.11
CA ILE A 52 12.97 -0.81 35.95
C ILE A 52 13.72 -1.65 36.99
N LYS A 53 13.00 -2.49 37.75
CA LYS A 53 13.62 -3.33 38.80
C LYS A 53 14.62 -4.33 38.24
N ASN A 54 14.26 -5.02 37.15
CA ASN A 54 15.10 -6.04 36.53
C ASN A 54 16.30 -5.45 35.79
N SER A 55 16.27 -4.15 35.46
CA SER A 55 17.43 -3.38 34.95
C SER A 55 18.33 -2.81 36.04
N GLY A 56 18.09 -3.16 37.32
CA GLY A 56 18.95 -2.74 38.43
C GLY A 56 18.65 -1.36 39.02
N PHE A 57 17.51 -0.75 38.66
CA PHE A 57 17.11 0.55 39.17
C PHE A 57 16.05 0.43 40.26
N ASP A 58 16.07 1.36 41.22
CA ASP A 58 15.06 1.43 42.28
C ASP A 58 13.75 2.00 41.73
N PHE A 59 12.64 1.30 42.04
CA PHE A 59 11.30 1.80 41.70
C PHE A 59 10.76 2.66 42.83
N PRO A 60 10.27 3.90 42.58
CA PRO A 60 9.84 4.83 43.62
C PRO A 60 8.72 4.25 44.50
N LYS A 61 8.93 4.22 45.83
CA LYS A 61 7.94 3.80 46.84
C LYS A 61 7.05 5.00 47.29
N LYS A 62 6.56 5.76 46.33
CA LYS A 62 5.71 6.97 46.54
C LYS A 62 4.39 6.83 45.80
N ARG A 63 3.51 7.78 45.98
CA ARG A 63 2.31 7.92 45.12
C ARG A 63 2.79 8.49 43.77
N ILE A 64 2.54 7.75 42.69
CA ILE A 64 2.95 8.08 41.32
C ILE A 64 1.71 8.49 40.53
N THR A 65 1.73 9.67 39.94
CA THR A 65 0.72 10.09 38.96
C THR A 65 1.38 10.25 37.60
N ILE A 66 0.91 9.52 36.60
CA ILE A 66 1.37 9.58 35.21
C ILE A 66 0.26 10.22 34.38
N ASN A 67 0.53 11.37 33.79
CA ASN A 67 -0.39 12.05 32.88
C ASN A 67 0.13 11.98 31.45
N LEU A 68 -0.71 11.51 30.54
CA LEU A 68 -0.41 11.46 29.11
C LEU A 68 -1.13 12.61 28.40
N ALA A 69 -0.45 13.72 28.17
CA ALA A 69 -1.01 14.90 27.52
C ALA A 69 -0.82 14.87 25.99
N PRO A 70 -1.76 15.42 25.19
CA PRO A 70 -2.99 16.10 25.57
C PRO A 70 -4.14 15.11 25.91
N ALA A 71 -5.02 15.47 26.80
CA ALA A 71 -6.09 14.59 27.31
C ALA A 71 -7.17 14.24 26.27
N ASN A 72 -7.32 15.02 25.21
CA ASN A 72 -8.31 14.81 24.15
C ASN A 72 -7.88 13.79 23.09
N LEU A 73 -6.62 13.35 23.10
CA LEU A 73 -6.06 12.36 22.18
C LEU A 73 -6.03 10.99 22.87
N ARG A 74 -6.55 9.97 22.21
CA ARG A 74 -6.44 8.59 22.69
C ARG A 74 -5.03 8.08 22.47
N LYS A 75 -4.46 7.41 23.46
CA LYS A 75 -3.14 6.78 23.41
C LYS A 75 -3.31 5.28 23.36
N ASP A 76 -2.92 4.71 22.24
CA ASP A 76 -2.98 3.29 21.97
C ASP A 76 -1.56 2.72 21.79
N GLY A 77 -1.36 1.48 22.21
CA GLY A 77 -0.15 0.70 21.96
C GLY A 77 0.91 0.76 23.05
N THR A 78 1.96 -0.03 22.86
CA THR A 78 3.02 -0.28 23.84
C THR A 78 4.25 0.60 23.67
N GLN A 79 4.31 1.40 22.61
CA GLN A 79 5.48 2.27 22.31
C GLN A 79 5.74 3.36 23.35
N LEU A 80 4.80 3.58 24.27
CA LEU A 80 4.91 4.58 25.34
C LEU A 80 5.72 4.09 26.55
N ASP A 81 5.95 2.78 26.67
CA ASP A 81 6.57 2.15 27.85
C ASP A 81 7.93 2.77 28.15
N LEU A 82 8.78 2.96 27.14
CA LEU A 82 10.11 3.52 27.30
C LEU A 82 10.06 4.96 27.83
N ALA A 83 9.18 5.80 27.29
CA ALA A 83 9.02 7.18 27.74
C ALA A 83 8.54 7.26 29.20
N ILE A 84 7.60 6.37 29.59
CA ILE A 84 7.12 6.27 30.97
C ILE A 84 8.24 5.85 31.91
N ALA A 85 9.06 4.85 31.52
CA ALA A 85 10.19 4.39 32.33
C ALA A 85 11.22 5.50 32.54
N VAL A 86 11.63 6.17 31.46
CA VAL A 86 12.60 7.27 31.54
C VAL A 86 12.04 8.42 32.39
N SER A 87 10.76 8.79 32.21
CA SER A 87 10.15 9.85 33.02
C SER A 87 10.12 9.50 34.51
N LEU A 88 9.82 8.23 34.86
CA LEU A 88 9.85 7.76 36.25
C LEU A 88 11.26 7.83 36.84
N LEU A 89 12.27 7.38 36.09
CA LEU A 89 13.68 7.42 36.54
C LEU A 89 14.22 8.83 36.66
N SER A 90 13.77 9.75 35.76
CA SER A 90 14.18 11.16 35.79
C SER A 90 13.63 11.94 36.99
N CYS A 91 12.64 11.39 37.72
CA CYS A 91 12.21 11.95 38.99
C CYS A 91 13.18 11.64 40.15
N ASP A 92 14.18 10.78 39.95
CA ASP A 92 15.24 10.55 40.92
C ASP A 92 16.41 11.51 40.68
N GLU A 93 16.47 12.56 41.52
CA GLU A 93 17.48 13.63 41.42
C GLU A 93 18.93 13.09 41.52
N SER A 94 19.12 11.87 42.08
CA SER A 94 20.44 11.24 42.17
C SER A 94 20.97 10.75 40.82
N LEU A 95 20.12 10.66 39.79
CA LEU A 95 20.49 10.10 38.49
C LEU A 95 21.00 11.15 37.49
N GLU A 96 21.01 12.43 37.77
CA GLU A 96 21.51 13.52 36.91
C GLU A 96 21.41 13.25 35.42
N MET A 97 20.17 13.27 34.86
CA MET A 97 19.92 12.85 33.46
C MET A 97 19.48 14.04 32.61
N ASP A 98 20.13 14.26 31.45
CA ASP A 98 19.62 15.18 30.41
C ASP A 98 18.73 14.43 29.42
N TYR A 99 17.47 14.21 29.82
CA TYR A 99 16.46 13.47 29.07
C TYR A 99 15.63 14.34 28.11
N SER A 100 15.75 15.67 28.21
CA SER A 100 14.83 16.60 27.54
C SER A 100 14.91 16.64 26.02
N PRO A 101 16.06 16.44 25.35
CA PRO A 101 16.17 16.65 23.91
C PRO A 101 15.67 15.49 23.06
N TYR A 102 15.25 14.37 23.68
CA TYR A 102 14.91 13.14 22.97
C TYR A 102 13.42 12.85 22.94
N VAL A 103 12.99 12.21 21.84
CA VAL A 103 11.71 11.52 21.73
C VAL A 103 11.94 10.04 21.95
N TYR A 104 11.25 9.46 22.93
CA TYR A 104 11.40 8.07 23.35
C TYR A 104 10.32 7.20 22.76
N MET A 105 10.68 6.13 22.07
CA MET A 105 9.73 5.16 21.52
C MET A 105 10.25 3.75 21.75
N GLY A 106 9.46 2.88 22.35
CA GLY A 106 9.85 1.48 22.59
C GLY A 106 8.91 0.77 23.55
N GLU A 107 8.68 -0.50 23.29
CA GLU A 107 7.99 -1.42 24.18
C GLU A 107 8.99 -2.07 25.13
N LEU A 108 8.70 -2.09 26.41
CA LEU A 108 9.55 -2.74 27.40
C LEU A 108 9.11 -4.18 27.66
N ALA A 109 10.04 -5.11 27.59
CA ALA A 109 9.89 -6.45 28.16
C ALA A 109 10.15 -6.41 29.68
N LEU A 110 9.69 -7.42 30.42
CA LEU A 110 9.83 -7.47 31.87
C LEU A 110 11.30 -7.53 32.34
N ASP A 111 12.22 -8.02 31.48
CA ASP A 111 13.66 -8.09 31.73
C ASP A 111 14.42 -6.81 31.39
N GLY A 112 13.71 -5.75 30.98
CA GLY A 112 14.30 -4.47 30.59
C GLY A 112 14.73 -4.38 29.13
N LYS A 113 14.54 -5.41 28.30
CA LYS A 113 14.77 -5.31 26.85
C LYS A 113 13.75 -4.42 26.19
N ILE A 114 14.17 -3.77 25.11
CA ILE A 114 13.35 -2.89 24.30
C ILE A 114 12.99 -3.58 22.99
N ASN A 115 11.72 -3.94 22.85
CA ASN A 115 11.16 -4.65 21.71
C ASN A 115 10.83 -3.72 20.53
N LYS A 116 10.83 -4.30 19.31
CA LYS A 116 10.35 -3.65 18.08
C LYS A 116 8.92 -3.15 18.25
N ILE A 117 8.66 -1.93 17.75
CA ILE A 117 7.33 -1.31 17.71
C ILE A 117 6.80 -1.23 16.29
N GLN A 118 5.48 -1.19 16.14
CA GLN A 118 4.83 -0.96 14.86
C GLN A 118 4.66 0.54 14.60
N GLY A 119 4.88 0.98 13.35
CA GLY A 119 4.67 2.35 12.96
C GLY A 119 5.77 3.34 13.41
N ALA A 120 6.98 2.88 13.65
CA ALA A 120 8.10 3.75 14.04
C ALA A 120 8.41 4.81 12.96
N LEU A 121 8.42 4.42 11.68
CA LEU A 121 8.67 5.35 10.58
C LEU A 121 7.66 6.51 10.52
N PRO A 122 6.34 6.29 10.47
CA PRO A 122 5.37 7.39 10.44
C PRO A 122 5.42 8.25 11.71
N MET A 123 5.77 7.69 12.89
CA MET A 123 5.99 8.47 14.10
C MET A 123 7.16 9.42 13.95
N VAL A 124 8.32 8.93 13.50
CA VAL A 124 9.52 9.77 13.31
C VAL A 124 9.26 10.88 12.28
N ILE A 125 8.62 10.56 11.15
CA ILE A 125 8.27 11.56 10.12
C ILE A 125 7.37 12.65 10.71
N SER A 126 6.30 12.27 11.39
CA SER A 126 5.36 13.25 11.97
C SER A 126 5.99 14.10 13.07
N MET A 127 6.86 13.52 13.87
CA MET A 127 7.58 14.25 14.91
C MET A 127 8.63 15.19 14.33
N ARG A 128 9.35 14.78 13.25
CA ARG A 128 10.28 15.65 12.51
C ARG A 128 9.57 16.91 11.98
N GLU A 129 8.38 16.74 11.40
CA GLU A 129 7.56 17.85 10.89
C GLU A 129 7.17 18.86 11.98
N LYS A 130 7.08 18.38 13.23
CA LYS A 130 6.82 19.21 14.42
C LYS A 130 8.08 19.78 15.10
N GLY A 131 9.25 19.61 14.47
CA GLY A 131 10.50 20.21 14.92
C GLY A 131 11.39 19.31 15.78
N TYR A 132 10.97 18.09 16.12
CA TYR A 132 11.81 17.15 16.86
C TYR A 132 12.90 16.56 15.97
N ARG A 133 14.11 16.34 16.52
CA ARG A 133 15.27 15.89 15.73
C ARG A 133 15.98 14.68 16.32
N LYS A 134 15.88 14.42 17.62
CA LYS A 134 16.60 13.34 18.31
C LYS A 134 15.62 12.26 18.79
N PHE A 135 15.87 11.02 18.38
CA PHE A 135 14.97 9.90 18.65
C PHE A 135 15.73 8.73 19.25
N ILE A 136 15.25 8.23 20.37
CA ILE A 136 15.69 6.96 20.96
C ILE A 136 14.65 5.91 20.56
N VAL A 137 15.09 4.89 19.79
CA VAL A 137 14.21 3.90 19.19
C VAL A 137 14.74 2.48 19.41
N PRO A 138 13.88 1.44 19.36
CA PRO A 138 14.36 0.08 19.43
C PRO A 138 15.38 -0.24 18.33
N TYR A 139 16.40 -1.01 18.65
CA TYR A 139 17.47 -1.40 17.73
C TYR A 139 16.93 -2.00 16.42
N GLU A 140 15.84 -2.76 16.49
CA GLU A 140 15.22 -3.40 15.32
C GLU A 140 14.53 -2.38 14.39
N ASN A 141 14.02 -1.25 14.92
CA ASN A 141 13.40 -0.20 14.11
C ASN A 141 14.42 0.80 13.51
N ARG A 142 15.71 0.71 13.83
CA ARG A 142 16.73 1.70 13.44
C ARG A 142 16.80 1.96 11.94
N LYS A 143 16.69 0.90 11.12
CA LYS A 143 16.82 1.01 9.66
C LYS A 143 15.66 1.79 9.06
N GLU A 144 14.41 1.48 9.45
CA GLU A 144 13.22 2.20 8.95
C GLU A 144 13.19 3.66 9.41
N CYS A 145 13.62 3.95 10.64
CA CYS A 145 13.68 5.32 11.16
C CYS A 145 14.79 6.14 10.51
N ALA A 146 15.92 5.53 10.19
CA ALA A 146 17.07 6.19 9.57
C ALA A 146 16.86 6.59 8.10
N ILE A 147 15.73 6.18 7.47
CA ILE A 147 15.32 6.68 6.15
C ILE A 147 15.01 8.17 6.19
N VAL A 148 14.56 8.66 7.35
CA VAL A 148 14.15 10.05 7.53
C VAL A 148 15.37 10.95 7.59
N SER A 149 15.46 11.90 6.66
CA SER A 149 16.55 12.91 6.68
C SER A 149 16.37 13.90 7.82
N ASP A 150 17.45 14.58 8.19
CA ASP A 150 17.47 15.66 9.19
C ASP A 150 17.05 15.24 10.61
N VAL A 151 17.26 13.96 10.96
CA VAL A 151 17.00 13.42 12.30
C VAL A 151 18.21 12.60 12.78
N GLU A 152 18.35 12.51 14.09
CA GLU A 152 19.35 11.68 14.76
C GLU A 152 18.66 10.49 15.41
N ILE A 153 18.96 9.27 14.93
CA ILE A 153 18.36 8.04 15.41
C ILE A 153 19.37 7.31 16.31
N TYR A 154 19.02 7.13 17.56
CA TYR A 154 19.80 6.42 18.57
C TYR A 154 19.17 5.06 18.84
N PRO A 155 19.71 3.97 18.27
CA PRO A 155 19.15 2.63 18.45
C PRO A 155 19.57 2.02 19.77
N VAL A 156 18.61 1.50 20.55
CA VAL A 156 18.82 0.94 21.88
C VAL A 156 18.24 -0.46 22.00
N LYS A 157 18.85 -1.30 22.87
CA LYS A 157 18.40 -2.68 23.12
C LYS A 157 17.82 -2.87 24.50
N THR A 158 18.26 -2.10 25.49
CA THR A 158 17.86 -2.26 26.89
C THR A 158 17.61 -0.91 27.58
N LEU A 159 16.81 -0.92 28.64
CA LEU A 159 16.57 0.27 29.46
C LEU A 159 17.86 0.77 30.14
N GLU A 160 18.75 -0.13 30.52
CA GLU A 160 20.06 0.20 31.10
C GLU A 160 20.92 0.98 30.10
N GLU A 161 20.98 0.57 28.82
CA GLU A 161 21.65 1.30 27.75
C GLU A 161 21.10 2.72 27.61
N VAL A 162 19.77 2.91 27.68
CA VAL A 162 19.15 4.23 27.59
C VAL A 162 19.57 5.12 28.74
N VAL A 163 19.54 4.62 29.97
CA VAL A 163 19.91 5.40 31.15
C VAL A 163 21.41 5.77 31.11
N SER A 164 22.28 4.81 30.82
CA SER A 164 23.73 5.07 30.70
C SER A 164 24.08 6.06 29.60
N PHE A 165 23.33 6.02 28.46
CA PHE A 165 23.49 6.99 27.37
C PHE A 165 23.07 8.41 27.79
N ILE A 166 21.91 8.56 28.44
CA ILE A 166 21.38 9.86 28.88
C ILE A 166 22.26 10.47 29.98
N ARG A 167 22.89 9.64 30.81
CA ARG A 167 23.89 10.05 31.82
C ARG A 167 25.28 10.39 31.23
N GLY A 168 25.45 10.11 29.95
CA GLY A 168 26.74 10.35 29.27
C GLY A 168 27.84 9.32 29.61
N GLU A 169 27.47 8.19 30.22
CA GLU A 169 28.41 7.11 30.58
C GLU A 169 28.86 6.31 29.37
N ILE A 170 27.96 6.18 28.36
CA ILE A 170 28.21 5.51 27.08
C ILE A 170 27.86 6.43 25.91
N GLN A 171 28.46 6.15 24.76
CA GLN A 171 28.11 6.79 23.51
C GLN A 171 27.37 5.76 22.63
N ILE A 172 26.21 6.15 22.06
CA ILE A 172 25.50 5.35 21.08
C ILE A 172 25.71 5.99 19.71
N GLU A 173 26.24 5.20 18.77
CA GLU A 173 26.42 5.66 17.39
C GLU A 173 25.06 5.92 16.75
N ARG A 174 24.93 7.09 16.11
CA ARG A 174 23.75 7.44 15.33
C ARG A 174 23.60 6.50 14.15
N CYS A 175 22.41 5.96 13.98
CA CYS A 175 22.10 5.20 12.78
C CYS A 175 21.86 6.18 11.63
N ILE A 176 22.78 6.19 10.67
CA ILE A 176 22.67 6.98 9.44
C ILE A 176 22.10 6.06 8.38
N GLY A 177 20.93 6.42 7.82
CA GLY A 177 20.33 5.66 6.74
C GLY A 177 21.19 5.71 5.50
N SER A 178 21.69 4.58 5.05
CA SER A 178 22.25 4.47 3.72
C SER A 178 21.05 4.27 2.75
N LEU A 179 20.73 5.29 1.98
CA LEU A 179 19.80 5.22 0.84
C LEU A 179 20.40 4.39 -0.31
N LYS A 180 21.10 3.31 -0.01
CA LYS A 180 21.55 2.39 -1.07
C LYS A 180 20.29 1.77 -1.68
N ARG A 181 19.91 2.25 -2.85
CA ARG A 181 18.95 1.56 -3.71
C ARG A 181 19.57 0.21 -4.07
N GLU A 182 19.16 -0.83 -3.38
CA GLU A 182 19.48 -2.18 -3.83
C GLU A 182 18.84 -2.39 -5.19
N LYS A 183 19.59 -2.97 -6.13
CA LYS A 183 19.04 -3.34 -7.43
C LYS A 183 17.85 -4.26 -7.19
N VAL A 184 16.67 -3.85 -7.64
CA VAL A 184 15.46 -4.65 -7.54
C VAL A 184 15.66 -5.93 -8.36
N SER A 185 15.70 -7.08 -7.69
CA SER A 185 15.67 -8.39 -8.31
C SER A 185 14.28 -9.01 -8.15
N TYR A 186 13.83 -9.74 -9.15
CA TYR A 186 12.60 -10.52 -9.10
C TYR A 186 12.96 -11.98 -9.40
N ASP A 187 12.31 -12.90 -8.69
CA ASP A 187 12.49 -14.35 -8.91
C ASP A 187 11.73 -14.86 -10.13
N MET A 188 10.93 -14.01 -10.76
CA MET A 188 10.09 -14.27 -11.92
C MET A 188 10.38 -13.27 -13.01
N ASP A 189 10.32 -13.72 -14.28
CA ASP A 189 10.51 -12.84 -15.43
C ASP A 189 9.36 -12.97 -16.43
N PHE A 190 9.09 -11.90 -17.18
CA PHE A 190 8.04 -11.86 -18.20
C PHE A 190 8.34 -12.77 -19.38
N SER A 191 9.60 -13.08 -19.61
CA SER A 191 10.08 -14.05 -20.62
C SER A 191 9.57 -15.47 -20.38
N ASP A 192 9.16 -15.81 -19.15
CA ASP A 192 8.54 -17.10 -18.84
C ASP A 192 7.15 -17.27 -19.48
N ILE A 193 6.50 -16.18 -19.91
CA ILE A 193 5.20 -16.22 -20.56
C ILE A 193 5.42 -16.59 -22.02
N LYS A 194 5.12 -17.85 -22.37
CA LYS A 194 5.25 -18.36 -23.74
C LYS A 194 4.00 -18.09 -24.54
N GLY A 195 4.15 -17.58 -25.76
CA GLY A 195 3.03 -17.12 -26.60
C GLY A 195 2.27 -15.95 -25.95
N GLN A 196 0.95 -15.92 -26.15
CA GLN A 196 0.04 -14.95 -25.53
C GLN A 196 0.40 -13.47 -25.79
N GLU A 197 0.80 -13.15 -27.03
CA GLU A 197 1.31 -11.82 -27.37
C GLU A 197 0.29 -10.70 -27.08
N ASN A 198 -1.01 -10.97 -27.31
CA ASN A 198 -2.06 -10.02 -27.00
C ASN A 198 -2.17 -9.75 -25.48
N LEU A 199 -1.95 -10.78 -24.64
CA LEU A 199 -1.94 -10.61 -23.19
C LEU A 199 -0.74 -9.78 -22.75
N LYS A 200 0.44 -10.06 -23.29
CA LYS A 200 1.66 -9.29 -22.99
C LYS A 200 1.48 -7.82 -23.39
N ARG A 201 0.97 -7.56 -24.60
CA ARG A 201 0.71 -6.21 -25.11
C ARG A 201 -0.31 -5.45 -24.22
N ALA A 202 -1.42 -6.10 -23.86
CA ALA A 202 -2.43 -5.51 -22.98
C ALA A 202 -1.88 -5.19 -21.58
N LEU A 203 -1.04 -6.06 -21.02
CA LEU A 203 -0.37 -5.82 -19.75
C LEU A 203 0.64 -4.66 -19.84
N GLU A 204 1.40 -4.57 -20.92
CA GLU A 204 2.34 -3.46 -21.16
C GLU A 204 1.59 -2.12 -21.30
N ILE A 205 0.47 -2.08 -22.02
CA ILE A 205 -0.41 -0.90 -22.11
C ILE A 205 -0.96 -0.54 -20.73
N SER A 206 -1.49 -1.54 -19.99
CA SER A 206 -1.99 -1.35 -18.63
C SER A 206 -0.92 -0.77 -17.70
N ALA A 207 0.31 -1.32 -17.74
CA ALA A 207 1.45 -0.82 -16.97
C ALA A 207 1.81 0.62 -17.35
N SER A 208 1.80 0.94 -18.64
CA SER A 208 2.15 2.27 -19.17
C SER A 208 1.12 3.34 -18.79
N ALA A 209 -0.17 3.02 -18.92
CA ALA A 209 -1.27 3.94 -18.62
C ALA A 209 -1.62 4.02 -17.13
N LYS A 210 -1.11 3.10 -16.29
CA LYS A 210 -1.64 2.85 -14.93
C LYS A 210 -3.15 2.53 -14.98
N SER A 211 -3.57 1.68 -15.91
CA SER A 211 -4.96 1.29 -16.13
C SER A 211 -5.29 -0.03 -15.45
N ASN A 212 -6.55 -0.22 -15.07
CA ASN A 212 -7.07 -1.49 -14.57
C ASN A 212 -7.33 -2.46 -15.72
N ILE A 213 -7.09 -3.76 -15.51
CA ILE A 213 -7.25 -4.79 -16.54
C ILE A 213 -8.04 -6.00 -16.03
N LEU A 214 -8.94 -6.47 -16.87
CA LEU A 214 -9.71 -7.71 -16.71
C LEU A 214 -9.29 -8.72 -17.78
N ILE A 215 -8.89 -9.91 -17.32
CA ILE A 215 -8.39 -11.00 -18.14
C ILE A 215 -9.35 -12.18 -18.03
N LEU A 216 -10.07 -12.48 -19.12
CA LEU A 216 -11.00 -13.58 -19.21
C LEU A 216 -10.40 -14.68 -20.08
N GLY A 217 -10.49 -15.93 -19.65
CA GLY A 217 -10.00 -17.08 -20.44
C GLY A 217 -10.20 -18.40 -19.73
N SER A 218 -10.03 -19.50 -20.47
CA SER A 218 -10.16 -20.85 -19.94
C SER A 218 -9.13 -21.16 -18.85
N PRO A 219 -9.37 -22.16 -17.99
CA PRO A 219 -8.34 -22.66 -17.07
C PRO A 219 -7.07 -23.04 -17.84
N GLY A 220 -5.89 -22.78 -17.26
CA GLY A 220 -4.61 -23.07 -17.91
C GLY A 220 -4.18 -22.09 -19.01
N SER A 221 -4.93 -21.03 -19.34
CA SER A 221 -4.55 -20.02 -20.34
C SER A 221 -3.42 -19.07 -19.90
N GLY A 222 -2.86 -19.22 -18.69
CA GLY A 222 -1.72 -18.42 -18.20
C GLY A 222 -2.08 -17.12 -17.49
N LYS A 223 -3.36 -16.82 -17.22
CA LYS A 223 -3.83 -15.57 -16.57
C LYS A 223 -3.12 -15.26 -15.26
N THR A 224 -3.18 -16.19 -14.32
CA THR A 224 -2.58 -16.06 -12.99
C THR A 224 -1.06 -15.93 -13.07
N MET A 225 -0.43 -16.67 -13.99
CA MET A 225 1.02 -16.61 -14.23
C MET A 225 1.42 -15.21 -14.72
N ALA A 226 0.69 -14.66 -15.68
CA ALA A 226 0.93 -13.33 -16.22
C ALA A 226 0.68 -12.22 -15.18
N ALA A 227 -0.41 -12.33 -14.40
CA ALA A 227 -0.71 -11.38 -13.33
C ALA A 227 0.39 -11.34 -12.25
N LYS A 228 0.94 -12.49 -11.83
CA LYS A 228 2.05 -12.54 -10.86
C LYS A 228 3.33 -11.91 -11.38
N ARG A 229 3.55 -11.89 -12.72
CA ARG A 229 4.70 -11.26 -13.36
C ARG A 229 4.49 -9.77 -13.67
N PHE A 230 3.26 -9.29 -13.61
CA PHE A 230 2.93 -7.89 -13.92
C PHE A 230 3.75 -6.88 -13.11
N PRO A 231 4.02 -7.05 -11.79
CA PRO A 231 4.89 -6.15 -11.04
C PRO A 231 6.31 -6.03 -11.60
N THR A 232 6.80 -7.05 -12.30
CA THR A 232 8.17 -7.06 -12.83
C THR A 232 8.39 -6.09 -13.99
N ILE A 233 7.30 -5.68 -14.67
CA ILE A 233 7.34 -4.69 -15.75
C ILE A 233 6.98 -3.27 -15.28
N LEU A 234 6.55 -3.10 -14.02
CA LEU A 234 6.30 -1.78 -13.45
C LEU A 234 7.62 -1.08 -13.09
N PRO A 235 7.73 0.24 -13.27
CA PRO A 235 8.84 1.01 -12.73
C PRO A 235 8.94 0.89 -11.22
N GLU A 236 10.16 1.05 -10.70
CA GLU A 236 10.37 1.19 -9.25
C GLU A 236 9.64 2.43 -8.73
N LEU A 237 9.23 2.36 -7.46
CA LEU A 237 8.63 3.49 -6.78
C LEU A 237 9.64 4.64 -6.66
N ASP A 238 9.18 5.86 -6.83
CA ASP A 238 9.99 7.02 -6.48
C ASP A 238 10.15 7.11 -4.95
N PHE A 239 10.98 8.04 -4.47
CA PHE A 239 11.29 8.12 -3.04
C PHE A 239 10.05 8.44 -2.19
N GLU A 240 9.19 9.34 -2.67
CA GLU A 240 7.97 9.73 -1.95
C GLU A 240 6.96 8.58 -1.92
N GLU A 241 6.75 7.93 -3.05
CA GLU A 241 5.88 6.74 -3.16
C GLU A 241 6.40 5.58 -2.28
N ALA A 242 7.71 5.35 -2.26
CA ALA A 242 8.34 4.35 -1.41
C ALA A 242 8.13 4.64 0.08
N ILE A 243 8.21 5.90 0.50
CA ILE A 243 7.88 6.31 1.88
C ILE A 243 6.40 6.07 2.19
N GLU A 244 5.47 6.44 1.30
CA GLU A 244 4.03 6.22 1.49
C GLU A 244 3.73 4.73 1.71
N VAL A 245 4.28 3.87 0.86
CA VAL A 245 4.12 2.41 0.98
C VAL A 245 4.76 1.89 2.27
N THR A 246 5.99 2.31 2.57
CA THR A 246 6.70 1.84 3.76
C THR A 246 5.99 2.22 5.05
N LYS A 247 5.36 3.40 5.12
CA LYS A 247 4.51 3.81 6.26
C LYS A 247 3.36 2.81 6.50
N ILE A 248 2.67 2.40 5.43
CA ILE A 248 1.55 1.45 5.52
C ILE A 248 2.03 0.10 6.05
N TYR A 249 3.16 -0.39 5.53
CA TYR A 249 3.74 -1.68 5.93
C TYR A 249 4.31 -1.63 7.36
N SER A 250 4.89 -0.50 7.77
CA SER A 250 5.37 -0.28 9.15
C SER A 250 4.22 -0.38 10.18
N ILE A 251 3.07 0.28 9.92
CA ILE A 251 1.89 0.21 10.81
C ILE A 251 1.26 -1.19 10.81
N SER A 252 1.30 -1.89 9.69
CA SER A 252 0.76 -3.24 9.59
C SER A 252 1.63 -4.28 10.29
N GLY A 253 2.87 -3.93 10.66
CA GLY A 253 3.86 -4.87 11.20
C GLY A 253 4.41 -5.84 10.16
N LEU A 254 4.27 -5.51 8.87
CA LEU A 254 4.70 -6.33 7.72
C LEU A 254 6.00 -5.82 7.08
N LEU A 255 6.70 -4.91 7.75
CA LEU A 255 7.97 -4.41 7.27
C LEU A 255 9.08 -5.39 7.65
N ASP A 256 9.69 -6.01 6.64
CA ASP A 256 10.86 -6.86 6.78
C ASP A 256 12.10 -6.02 7.14
N ASP A 257 13.26 -6.68 7.30
CA ASP A 257 14.54 -6.03 7.62
C ASP A 257 15.02 -4.99 6.59
N ASN A 258 14.44 -4.99 5.39
CA ASN A 258 14.66 -3.96 4.37
C ASN A 258 13.93 -2.67 4.76
N SER A 259 14.68 -1.61 4.93
CA SER A 259 14.18 -0.37 5.50
C SER A 259 13.23 0.42 4.60
N LEU A 260 13.31 0.30 3.27
CA LEU A 260 12.51 1.05 2.30
C LEU A 260 11.95 0.12 1.23
N ILE A 261 10.64 0.14 1.03
CA ILE A 261 9.98 -0.64 -0.02
C ILE A 261 10.03 0.15 -1.33
N THR A 262 10.92 -0.27 -2.25
CA THR A 262 11.09 0.36 -3.58
C THR A 262 10.38 -0.39 -4.70
N LYS A 263 10.00 -1.65 -4.46
CA LYS A 263 9.21 -2.46 -5.38
C LYS A 263 7.73 -2.15 -5.26
N PRO A 264 6.98 -1.98 -6.37
CA PRO A 264 5.54 -1.94 -6.31
C PRO A 264 4.97 -3.17 -5.61
N PRO A 265 4.16 -3.03 -4.55
CA PRO A 265 3.56 -4.15 -3.85
C PRO A 265 2.67 -4.99 -4.75
N PHE A 266 2.62 -6.30 -4.53
CA PHE A 266 1.68 -7.22 -5.16
C PHE A 266 0.85 -7.90 -4.08
N ARG A 267 -0.46 -7.63 -4.08
CA ARG A 267 -1.40 -8.24 -3.13
C ARG A 267 -2.40 -9.09 -3.88
N SER A 268 -2.55 -10.34 -3.44
CA SER A 268 -3.43 -11.31 -4.06
C SER A 268 -4.25 -12.03 -2.97
N PRO A 269 -5.29 -11.35 -2.44
CA PRO A 269 -6.16 -11.97 -1.45
C PRO A 269 -6.93 -13.14 -2.06
N HIS A 270 -7.13 -14.19 -1.28
CA HIS A 270 -7.93 -15.34 -1.69
C HIS A 270 -9.42 -14.93 -1.80
N HIS A 271 -10.22 -15.55 -2.67
CA HIS A 271 -11.62 -15.20 -2.88
C HIS A 271 -12.49 -15.37 -1.62
N THR A 272 -12.05 -16.16 -0.63
CA THR A 272 -12.72 -16.29 0.68
C THR A 272 -12.44 -15.13 1.64
N ALA A 273 -11.61 -14.16 1.26
CA ALA A 273 -11.29 -13.01 2.08
C ALA A 273 -12.55 -12.19 2.41
N SER A 274 -12.67 -11.74 3.65
CA SER A 274 -13.77 -10.89 4.09
C SER A 274 -13.61 -9.43 3.62
N ALA A 275 -14.70 -8.66 3.59
CA ALA A 275 -14.64 -7.22 3.31
C ALA A 275 -13.73 -6.48 4.32
N VAL A 276 -13.69 -6.92 5.59
CA VAL A 276 -12.80 -6.36 6.61
C VAL A 276 -11.34 -6.65 6.30
N SER A 277 -11.01 -7.83 5.78
CA SER A 277 -9.64 -8.15 5.34
C SER A 277 -9.19 -7.26 4.19
N LEU A 278 -10.08 -6.92 3.26
CA LEU A 278 -9.76 -6.04 2.14
C LEU A 278 -9.63 -4.57 2.54
N ILE A 279 -10.59 -4.03 3.26
CA ILE A 279 -10.63 -2.62 3.66
C ILE A 279 -9.66 -2.35 4.81
N GLY A 280 -9.56 -3.29 5.71
CA GLY A 280 -8.97 -3.10 7.02
C GLY A 280 -10.02 -2.90 8.11
N GLY A 281 -9.57 -2.82 9.34
CA GLY A 281 -10.46 -2.69 10.49
C GLY A 281 -9.79 -3.14 11.79
N GLY A 282 -10.61 -3.59 12.72
CA GLY A 282 -10.19 -3.97 14.07
C GLY A 282 -10.57 -2.90 15.09
N ARG A 283 -10.27 -3.17 16.36
CA ARG A 283 -10.47 -2.22 17.48
C ARG A 283 -9.57 -0.98 17.32
N ILE A 284 -8.33 -1.21 16.94
CA ILE A 284 -7.39 -0.21 16.42
C ILE A 284 -7.42 -0.41 14.90
N PRO A 285 -7.94 0.54 14.12
CA PRO A 285 -8.06 0.37 12.68
C PRO A 285 -6.69 0.13 12.03
N LYS A 286 -6.51 -1.04 11.40
CA LYS A 286 -5.31 -1.37 10.60
C LYS A 286 -5.65 -1.38 9.12
N PRO A 287 -4.70 -1.04 8.22
CA PRO A 287 -4.91 -1.10 6.79
C PRO A 287 -5.15 -2.55 6.33
N GLY A 288 -6.04 -2.74 5.34
CA GLY A 288 -6.31 -4.01 4.69
C GLY A 288 -5.53 -4.20 3.39
N GLU A 289 -5.84 -5.29 2.66
CA GLU A 289 -5.16 -5.69 1.43
C GLU A 289 -5.17 -4.59 0.35
N ILE A 290 -6.24 -3.80 0.27
CA ILE A 290 -6.36 -2.70 -0.70
C ILE A 290 -5.33 -1.59 -0.39
N SER A 291 -5.17 -1.22 0.88
CA SER A 291 -4.17 -0.22 1.28
C SER A 291 -2.75 -0.80 1.20
N LEU A 292 -2.56 -2.09 1.47
CA LEU A 292 -1.29 -2.78 1.29
C LEU A 292 -0.87 -2.88 -0.19
N ALA A 293 -1.84 -2.79 -1.14
CA ALA A 293 -1.57 -2.72 -2.57
C ALA A 293 -1.26 -1.29 -3.07
N HIS A 294 -1.22 -0.29 -2.19
CA HIS A 294 -0.98 1.11 -2.56
C HIS A 294 0.30 1.27 -3.39
N LYS A 295 0.23 2.04 -4.49
CA LYS A 295 1.28 2.22 -5.52
C LYS A 295 1.75 0.93 -6.20
N GLY A 296 0.99 -0.15 -6.02
CA GLY A 296 1.29 -1.47 -6.56
C GLY A 296 0.07 -2.08 -7.25
N VAL A 297 -0.07 -3.38 -7.10
CA VAL A 297 -1.05 -4.21 -7.79
C VAL A 297 -1.93 -4.95 -6.81
N LEU A 298 -3.24 -4.81 -6.97
CA LEU A 298 -4.22 -5.68 -6.35
C LEU A 298 -4.68 -6.69 -7.40
N PHE A 299 -4.34 -7.95 -7.20
CA PHE A 299 -4.75 -9.04 -8.08
C PHE A 299 -5.90 -9.84 -7.48
N LEU A 300 -7.00 -9.95 -8.20
CA LEU A 300 -8.15 -10.75 -7.82
C LEU A 300 -8.33 -11.87 -8.83
N ASP A 301 -7.98 -13.08 -8.44
CA ASP A 301 -8.22 -14.27 -9.24
C ASP A 301 -9.62 -14.80 -9.00
N GLU A 302 -10.22 -15.43 -10.01
CA GLU A 302 -11.58 -15.99 -9.93
C GLU A 302 -12.62 -14.97 -9.41
N LEU A 303 -12.61 -13.75 -9.97
CA LEU A 303 -13.44 -12.63 -9.50
C LEU A 303 -14.89 -12.99 -9.16
N PRO A 304 -15.65 -13.80 -9.94
CA PRO A 304 -17.03 -14.16 -9.61
C PRO A 304 -17.18 -15.04 -8.36
N GLU A 305 -16.08 -15.57 -7.80
CA GLU A 305 -16.12 -16.35 -6.56
C GLU A 305 -16.06 -15.48 -5.29
N PHE A 306 -15.66 -14.23 -5.42
CA PHE A 306 -15.75 -13.27 -4.32
C PHE A 306 -17.22 -12.97 -3.99
N SER A 307 -17.51 -12.74 -2.71
CA SER A 307 -18.83 -12.30 -2.30
C SER A 307 -19.17 -10.92 -2.87
N LYS A 308 -20.44 -10.68 -3.15
CA LYS A 308 -20.92 -9.40 -3.70
C LYS A 308 -20.53 -8.21 -2.82
N SER A 309 -20.57 -8.38 -1.50
CA SER A 309 -20.15 -7.33 -0.54
C SER A 309 -18.68 -6.97 -0.68
N VAL A 310 -17.82 -7.94 -0.96
CA VAL A 310 -16.38 -7.73 -1.20
C VAL A 310 -16.15 -6.97 -2.51
N LEU A 311 -16.87 -7.31 -3.58
CA LEU A 311 -16.74 -6.61 -4.87
C LEU A 311 -17.22 -5.14 -4.80
N GLU A 312 -18.29 -4.89 -4.05
CA GLU A 312 -18.82 -3.51 -3.91
C GLU A 312 -17.89 -2.58 -3.14
N VAL A 313 -17.12 -3.08 -2.16
CA VAL A 313 -16.18 -2.22 -1.41
C VAL A 313 -14.97 -1.75 -2.22
N LEU A 314 -14.66 -2.39 -3.37
CA LEU A 314 -13.60 -1.95 -4.29
C LEU A 314 -13.95 -0.65 -5.03
N ARG A 315 -15.25 -0.34 -5.20
CA ARG A 315 -15.69 0.76 -6.05
C ARG A 315 -15.21 2.12 -5.58
N GLN A 316 -15.29 2.37 -4.28
CA GLN A 316 -14.86 3.64 -3.70
C GLN A 316 -13.34 3.86 -3.85
N PRO A 317 -12.46 2.94 -3.41
CA PRO A 317 -11.02 3.16 -3.52
C PRO A 317 -10.51 3.28 -4.97
N MET A 318 -11.17 2.63 -5.94
CA MET A 318 -10.83 2.79 -7.35
C MET A 318 -11.10 4.21 -7.88
N GLU A 319 -12.00 4.98 -7.26
CA GLU A 319 -12.31 6.36 -7.63
C GLU A 319 -11.56 7.37 -6.76
N SER A 320 -11.69 7.24 -5.44
CA SER A 320 -11.13 8.21 -4.49
C SER A 320 -9.66 7.99 -4.17
N LYS A 321 -9.09 6.82 -4.53
CA LYS A 321 -7.71 6.40 -4.21
C LYS A 321 -7.41 6.38 -2.70
N ASP A 322 -8.44 6.25 -1.91
CA ASP A 322 -8.35 6.14 -0.46
C ASP A 322 -9.45 5.25 0.12
N ILE A 323 -9.23 4.83 1.36
CA ILE A 323 -10.19 4.08 2.17
C ILE A 323 -10.39 4.81 3.49
N ILE A 324 -11.65 5.03 3.87
CA ILE A 324 -12.01 5.58 5.16
C ILE A 324 -12.58 4.46 6.03
N ILE A 325 -11.91 4.17 7.14
CA ILE A 325 -12.40 3.23 8.15
C ILE A 325 -13.04 4.03 9.27
N SER A 326 -14.36 4.04 9.29
CA SER A 326 -15.14 4.72 10.34
C SER A 326 -15.46 3.75 11.47
N ARG A 327 -15.12 4.12 12.70
CA ARG A 327 -15.44 3.42 13.94
C ARG A 327 -15.95 4.41 14.97
N ALA A 328 -16.62 3.93 16.01
CA ALA A 328 -17.19 4.79 17.06
C ALA A 328 -16.17 5.80 17.65
N ASN A 329 -14.89 5.45 17.66
CA ASN A 329 -13.84 6.22 18.32
C ASN A 329 -12.80 6.84 17.36
N ALA A 330 -12.84 6.56 16.05
CA ALA A 330 -11.88 7.10 15.10
C ALA A 330 -12.36 6.96 13.64
N ASN A 331 -12.13 8.00 12.86
CA ASN A 331 -12.19 7.96 11.41
C ASN A 331 -10.75 8.00 10.89
N VAL A 332 -10.31 6.89 10.33
CA VAL A 332 -8.95 6.74 9.82
C VAL A 332 -8.99 6.62 8.31
N LYS A 333 -8.16 7.42 7.64
CA LYS A 333 -8.00 7.42 6.19
C LYS A 333 -6.68 6.73 5.83
N TYR A 334 -6.74 5.75 4.94
CA TYR A 334 -5.57 5.08 4.37
C TYR A 334 -5.52 5.29 2.86
N PRO A 335 -4.36 5.56 2.27
CA PRO A 335 -4.21 5.64 0.82
C PRO A 335 -4.41 4.27 0.17
N ALA A 336 -4.99 4.28 -1.05
CA ALA A 336 -5.39 3.08 -1.80
C ALA A 336 -5.28 3.30 -3.32
N ASP A 337 -4.18 3.90 -3.78
CA ASP A 337 -3.90 4.15 -5.20
C ASP A 337 -3.17 2.95 -5.81
N PHE A 338 -3.93 1.95 -6.26
CA PHE A 338 -3.45 0.68 -6.81
C PHE A 338 -3.89 0.47 -8.25
N GLN A 339 -3.23 -0.43 -8.98
CA GLN A 339 -3.70 -0.99 -10.24
C GLN A 339 -4.45 -2.30 -9.96
N LEU A 340 -5.70 -2.39 -10.45
CA LEU A 340 -6.49 -3.60 -10.34
C LEU A 340 -6.22 -4.51 -11.53
N VAL A 341 -5.76 -5.72 -11.26
CA VAL A 341 -5.66 -6.82 -12.22
C VAL A 341 -6.65 -7.89 -11.81
N VAL A 342 -7.53 -8.28 -12.70
CA VAL A 342 -8.58 -9.25 -12.44
C VAL A 342 -8.48 -10.40 -13.41
N ALA A 343 -8.58 -11.63 -12.91
CA ALA A 343 -8.70 -12.81 -13.74
C ALA A 343 -10.03 -13.52 -13.47
N LEU A 344 -10.65 -14.06 -14.52
CA LEU A 344 -11.86 -14.87 -14.39
C LEU A 344 -11.97 -15.89 -15.52
N ASN A 345 -12.77 -16.89 -15.28
CA ASN A 345 -13.19 -17.87 -16.29
C ASN A 345 -14.46 -17.40 -17.00
N PRO A 346 -14.73 -17.86 -18.26
CA PRO A 346 -15.91 -17.44 -19.00
C PRO A 346 -17.22 -18.03 -18.49
N CYS A 347 -17.17 -19.08 -17.67
CA CYS A 347 -18.33 -19.76 -17.08
C CYS A 347 -17.89 -20.60 -15.87
N PRO A 348 -18.81 -21.19 -15.10
CA PRO A 348 -18.46 -22.04 -13.95
C PRO A 348 -17.55 -23.22 -14.28
N CYS A 349 -17.74 -23.92 -15.41
CA CYS A 349 -16.85 -25.01 -15.82
C CYS A 349 -15.54 -24.50 -16.45
N GLY A 350 -15.49 -23.21 -16.86
CA GLY A 350 -14.30 -22.58 -17.44
C GLY A 350 -14.14 -22.71 -18.95
N TYR A 351 -14.99 -23.45 -19.65
CA TYR A 351 -14.77 -23.83 -21.04
C TYR A 351 -15.76 -23.23 -22.04
N HIS A 352 -16.54 -22.22 -21.66
CA HIS A 352 -17.42 -21.54 -22.61
C HIS A 352 -16.59 -20.90 -23.75
N ASN A 353 -16.96 -21.21 -25.00
CA ASN A 353 -16.20 -20.86 -26.21
C ASN A 353 -14.79 -21.49 -26.34
N SER A 354 -14.46 -22.51 -25.55
CA SER A 354 -13.24 -23.30 -25.75
C SER A 354 -13.29 -24.05 -27.09
N LYS A 355 -12.12 -24.17 -27.73
CA LYS A 355 -11.97 -24.97 -28.95
C LYS A 355 -11.57 -26.42 -28.66
N THR A 356 -11.08 -26.68 -27.45
CA THR A 356 -10.49 -27.99 -27.06
C THR A 356 -11.37 -28.76 -26.09
N HIS A 357 -12.27 -28.11 -25.37
CA HIS A 357 -13.13 -28.71 -24.36
C HIS A 357 -14.59 -28.27 -24.56
N GLU A 358 -15.51 -29.18 -24.38
CA GLU A 358 -16.94 -28.89 -24.45
C GLU A 358 -17.44 -28.23 -23.14
N CYS A 359 -18.19 -27.16 -23.28
CA CYS A 359 -18.80 -26.45 -22.14
C CYS A 359 -20.06 -27.20 -21.70
N THR A 360 -20.11 -27.55 -20.42
CA THR A 360 -21.29 -28.27 -19.82
C THR A 360 -22.31 -27.31 -19.19
N CYS A 361 -22.01 -25.99 -19.16
CA CYS A 361 -22.90 -25.01 -18.53
C CYS A 361 -24.08 -24.60 -19.44
N SER A 362 -25.24 -24.50 -18.85
CA SER A 362 -26.40 -23.90 -19.54
C SER A 362 -26.20 -22.37 -19.70
N PRO A 363 -26.89 -21.75 -20.69
CA PRO A 363 -26.84 -20.29 -20.85
C PRO A 363 -27.23 -19.53 -19.58
N TYR A 364 -28.18 -20.04 -18.81
CA TYR A 364 -28.62 -19.46 -17.54
C TYR A 364 -27.48 -19.49 -16.48
N GLU A 365 -26.75 -20.59 -16.35
CA GLU A 365 -25.64 -20.71 -15.41
C GLU A 365 -24.51 -19.76 -15.77
N ILE A 366 -24.20 -19.62 -17.07
CA ILE A 366 -23.19 -18.67 -17.55
C ILE A 366 -23.57 -17.22 -17.20
N GLN A 367 -24.81 -16.84 -17.51
CA GLN A 367 -25.34 -15.51 -17.22
C GLN A 367 -25.35 -15.23 -15.71
N ARG A 368 -25.80 -16.18 -14.90
CA ARG A 368 -25.81 -16.09 -13.45
C ARG A 368 -24.38 -15.93 -12.86
N TYR A 369 -23.42 -16.62 -13.44
CA TYR A 369 -22.01 -16.55 -13.02
C TYR A 369 -21.42 -15.16 -13.32
N LEU A 370 -21.57 -14.67 -14.56
CA LEU A 370 -21.05 -13.38 -14.98
C LEU A 370 -21.78 -12.20 -14.32
N SER A 371 -23.08 -12.33 -14.01
CA SER A 371 -23.87 -11.29 -13.34
C SER A 371 -23.50 -11.06 -11.88
N LYS A 372 -22.64 -11.92 -11.28
CA LYS A 372 -22.06 -11.64 -9.97
C LYS A 372 -21.18 -10.38 -10.01
N ILE A 373 -20.61 -10.05 -11.17
CA ILE A 373 -19.82 -8.83 -11.39
C ILE A 373 -20.78 -7.71 -11.81
N SER A 374 -20.87 -6.66 -11.00
CA SER A 374 -21.76 -5.54 -11.30
C SER A 374 -21.24 -4.68 -12.47
N HIS A 375 -22.14 -4.19 -13.31
CA HIS A 375 -21.77 -3.24 -14.38
C HIS A 375 -20.97 -2.03 -13.89
N PRO A 376 -21.29 -1.40 -12.73
CA PRO A 376 -20.49 -0.33 -12.18
C PRO A 376 -19.04 -0.70 -11.86
N LEU A 377 -18.74 -1.95 -11.52
CA LEU A 377 -17.37 -2.43 -11.33
C LEU A 377 -16.66 -2.62 -12.69
N LEU A 378 -17.33 -3.23 -13.66
CA LEU A 378 -16.82 -3.38 -15.04
C LEU A 378 -16.50 -2.02 -15.67
N ASP A 379 -17.36 -1.04 -15.43
CA ASP A 379 -17.14 0.34 -15.88
C ASP A 379 -15.91 1.01 -15.27
N ARG A 380 -15.28 0.46 -14.26
CA ARG A 380 -14.05 0.98 -13.65
C ARG A 380 -12.80 0.26 -14.11
N ILE A 381 -12.95 -0.83 -14.84
CA ILE A 381 -11.84 -1.55 -15.45
C ILE A 381 -11.66 -1.06 -16.89
N ASP A 382 -10.46 -0.67 -17.26
CA ASP A 382 -10.19 0.05 -18.51
C ASP A 382 -10.00 -0.88 -19.70
N ILE A 383 -9.28 -1.97 -19.49
CA ILE A 383 -8.90 -2.96 -20.50
C ILE A 383 -9.62 -4.27 -20.18
N HIS A 384 -10.37 -4.80 -21.14
CA HIS A 384 -11.00 -6.11 -21.07
C HIS A 384 -10.39 -6.98 -22.16
N LEU A 385 -9.76 -8.10 -21.76
CA LEU A 385 -9.06 -8.99 -22.68
C LEU A 385 -9.56 -10.42 -22.56
N GLU A 386 -9.94 -11.04 -23.69
CA GLU A 386 -10.16 -12.47 -23.80
C GLU A 386 -8.84 -13.15 -24.21
N VAL A 387 -8.37 -14.07 -23.37
CA VAL A 387 -7.13 -14.82 -23.60
C VAL A 387 -7.46 -16.20 -24.12
N PRO A 388 -7.03 -16.56 -25.33
CA PRO A 388 -7.24 -17.89 -25.88
C PRO A 388 -6.41 -18.95 -25.13
N GLU A 389 -6.74 -20.20 -25.35
CA GLU A 389 -5.96 -21.34 -24.86
C GLU A 389 -4.56 -21.33 -25.48
N VAL A 390 -3.56 -21.76 -24.70
CA VAL A 390 -2.16 -21.79 -25.14
C VAL A 390 -1.98 -22.96 -26.12
N ASN A 391 -1.42 -22.69 -27.30
CA ASN A 391 -1.12 -23.72 -28.26
C ASN A 391 0.11 -24.55 -27.82
N TYR A 392 0.09 -25.85 -28.09
CA TYR A 392 1.22 -26.73 -27.83
C TYR A 392 2.53 -26.22 -28.47
N LYS A 393 2.44 -25.67 -29.68
CA LYS A 393 3.61 -25.10 -30.41
C LYS A 393 4.26 -23.95 -29.66
N ASP A 394 3.45 -23.13 -28.95
CA ASP A 394 3.98 -22.00 -28.19
C ASP A 394 4.68 -22.48 -26.92
N ILE A 395 4.12 -23.51 -26.25
CA ILE A 395 4.73 -24.11 -25.05
C ILE A 395 6.06 -24.81 -25.38
N SER A 396 6.10 -25.54 -26.48
CA SER A 396 7.28 -26.33 -26.90
C SER A 396 8.36 -25.48 -27.56
N SER A 397 8.08 -24.21 -27.85
CA SER A 397 9.09 -23.34 -28.48
C SER A 397 10.24 -23.06 -27.52
N GLU A 398 11.47 -23.19 -27.99
CA GLU A 398 12.70 -22.80 -27.27
C GLU A 398 12.88 -21.26 -27.22
N ARG A 399 12.05 -20.52 -27.96
CA ARG A 399 12.15 -19.05 -27.97
C ARG A 399 11.80 -18.50 -26.59
N SER A 400 12.77 -17.90 -25.95
CA SER A 400 12.56 -17.07 -24.77
C SER A 400 11.69 -15.88 -25.14
N GLY A 401 10.71 -15.58 -24.30
CA GLY A 401 9.93 -14.33 -24.40
C GLY A 401 10.81 -13.10 -24.16
N GLU A 402 10.24 -11.92 -24.34
CA GLU A 402 10.92 -10.67 -24.02
C GLU A 402 11.08 -10.52 -22.49
N SER A 403 12.24 -10.02 -22.04
CA SER A 403 12.55 -9.89 -20.62
C SER A 403 11.73 -8.77 -19.94
N SER A 404 11.43 -8.96 -18.68
CA SER A 404 10.81 -7.93 -17.84
C SER A 404 11.56 -6.60 -17.87
N GLU A 405 12.89 -6.64 -17.94
CA GLU A 405 13.72 -5.42 -17.97
C GLU A 405 13.50 -4.62 -19.24
N ALA A 406 13.41 -5.26 -20.40
CA ALA A 406 13.18 -4.60 -21.68
C ALA A 406 11.81 -3.93 -21.71
N ILE A 407 10.75 -4.62 -21.28
CA ILE A 407 9.39 -4.07 -21.19
C ILE A 407 9.35 -2.93 -20.17
N ARG A 408 9.96 -3.09 -19.01
CA ARG A 408 10.02 -2.05 -17.95
C ARG A 408 10.66 -0.77 -18.45
N LYS A 409 11.71 -0.85 -19.28
CA LYS A 409 12.34 0.33 -19.89
C LYS A 409 11.36 1.09 -20.77
N ARG A 410 10.56 0.40 -21.59
CA ARG A 410 9.53 1.04 -22.44
C ARG A 410 8.41 1.65 -21.57
N VAL A 411 7.91 0.90 -20.59
CA VAL A 411 6.88 1.41 -19.66
C VAL A 411 7.37 2.67 -18.93
N LYS A 412 8.63 2.65 -18.46
CA LYS A 412 9.23 3.82 -17.81
C LYS A 412 9.31 5.02 -18.75
N TYR A 413 9.76 4.82 -19.98
CA TYR A 413 9.83 5.86 -21.00
C TYR A 413 8.46 6.49 -21.26
N VAL A 414 7.42 5.68 -21.44
CA VAL A 414 6.06 6.17 -21.67
C VAL A 414 5.53 6.95 -20.44
N ARG A 415 5.82 6.49 -19.24
CA ARG A 415 5.45 7.19 -18.01
C ARG A 415 6.20 8.52 -17.84
N GLU A 416 7.43 8.62 -18.33
CA GLU A 416 8.18 9.89 -18.37
C GLU A 416 7.54 10.89 -19.33
N ILE A 417 7.11 10.47 -20.53
CA ILE A 417 6.34 11.31 -21.47
C ILE A 417 5.07 11.84 -20.82
N GLN A 418 4.32 10.98 -20.10
CA GLN A 418 3.11 11.40 -19.40
C GLN A 418 3.42 12.38 -18.26
N LYS A 419 4.47 12.13 -17.48
CA LYS A 419 4.91 13.03 -16.41
C LYS A 419 5.27 14.42 -16.92
N ASP A 420 5.93 14.51 -18.08
CA ASP A 420 6.27 15.78 -18.69
C ASP A 420 5.03 16.48 -19.25
N ARG A 421 4.12 15.74 -19.91
CA ARG A 421 2.85 16.24 -20.45
C ARG A 421 1.94 16.80 -19.35
N PHE A 422 1.92 16.19 -18.17
CA PHE A 422 1.02 16.55 -17.06
C PHE A 422 1.72 17.30 -15.93
N ARG A 423 2.87 17.94 -16.21
CA ARG A 423 3.69 18.61 -15.18
C ARG A 423 2.91 19.63 -14.35
N ASP A 424 1.99 20.36 -14.99
CA ASP A 424 1.19 21.43 -14.36
C ASP A 424 -0.22 20.95 -13.97
N GLU A 425 -0.44 19.62 -13.99
CA GLU A 425 -1.74 19.02 -13.72
C GLU A 425 -1.77 18.30 -12.37
N SER A 426 -2.98 18.10 -11.84
CA SER A 426 -3.19 17.34 -10.62
C SER A 426 -3.15 15.80 -10.80
N PHE A 427 -3.00 15.33 -12.04
CA PHE A 427 -2.93 13.92 -12.41
C PHE A 427 -1.61 13.61 -13.15
N LYS A 428 -1.19 12.35 -13.15
CA LYS A 428 0.12 11.93 -13.65
C LYS A 428 0.06 10.96 -14.84
N TYR A 429 -1.06 10.28 -15.04
CA TYR A 429 -1.19 9.18 -16.01
C TYR A 429 -2.35 9.40 -16.97
N ASN A 430 -2.24 8.82 -18.18
CA ASN A 430 -3.30 8.93 -19.19
C ASN A 430 -4.64 8.38 -18.69
N SER A 431 -4.64 7.32 -17.87
CA SER A 431 -5.86 6.77 -17.26
C SER A 431 -6.59 7.78 -16.35
N GLU A 432 -5.88 8.77 -15.85
CA GLU A 432 -6.40 9.75 -14.89
C GLU A 432 -6.90 11.04 -15.55
N ILE A 433 -6.74 11.22 -16.87
CA ILE A 433 -7.20 12.42 -17.58
C ILE A 433 -8.69 12.65 -17.29
N PRO A 434 -9.08 13.82 -16.76
CA PRO A 434 -10.48 14.14 -16.51
C PRO A 434 -11.28 14.28 -17.83
N GLU A 435 -12.58 14.01 -17.80
CA GLU A 435 -13.44 14.03 -19.00
C GLU A 435 -13.40 15.38 -19.75
N ASN A 436 -13.38 16.50 -19.01
CA ASN A 436 -13.32 17.84 -19.58
C ASN A 436 -11.99 18.18 -20.28
N LYS A 437 -10.93 17.39 -20.04
CA LYS A 437 -9.60 17.57 -20.65
C LYS A 437 -9.28 16.56 -21.76
N LEU A 438 -10.16 15.58 -22.01
CA LEU A 438 -9.91 14.54 -23.02
C LEU A 438 -9.70 15.12 -24.43
N LYS A 439 -10.47 16.11 -24.84
CA LYS A 439 -10.30 16.75 -26.15
C LYS A 439 -8.94 17.45 -26.30
N MET A 440 -8.38 17.94 -25.21
CA MET A 440 -7.07 18.61 -25.20
C MET A 440 -5.92 17.61 -25.32
N TYR A 441 -5.98 16.50 -24.56
CA TYR A 441 -4.87 15.54 -24.48
C TYR A 441 -5.01 14.33 -25.41
N CYS A 442 -6.22 14.08 -25.92
CA CYS A 442 -6.53 12.99 -26.84
C CYS A 442 -7.20 13.50 -28.13
N PRO A 443 -6.59 14.46 -28.86
CA PRO A 443 -7.18 14.92 -30.10
C PRO A 443 -7.17 13.78 -31.13
N LEU A 444 -8.27 13.66 -31.87
CA LEU A 444 -8.42 12.70 -32.97
C LEU A 444 -8.44 13.45 -34.32
N ASP A 445 -7.95 12.80 -35.35
CA ASP A 445 -8.18 13.22 -36.73
C ASP A 445 -9.59 12.75 -37.18
N LYS A 446 -10.03 13.25 -38.31
CA LYS A 446 -11.37 12.98 -38.85
C LYS A 446 -11.61 11.48 -39.11
N ASN A 447 -10.59 10.77 -39.55
CA ASN A 447 -10.71 9.33 -39.84
C ASN A 447 -10.86 8.53 -38.55
N SER A 448 -10.03 8.82 -37.54
CA SER A 448 -10.11 8.21 -36.18
C SER A 448 -11.46 8.50 -35.52
N GLU A 449 -12.01 9.73 -35.67
CA GLU A 449 -13.36 10.08 -35.20
C GLU A 449 -14.43 9.21 -35.87
N ASN A 450 -14.38 9.06 -37.19
CA ASN A 450 -15.34 8.20 -37.94
C ASN A 450 -15.29 6.74 -37.49
N ILE A 451 -14.09 6.20 -37.33
CA ILE A 451 -13.89 4.80 -36.83
C ILE A 451 -14.53 4.64 -35.45
N LEU A 452 -14.27 5.57 -34.55
CA LEU A 452 -14.78 5.53 -33.19
C LEU A 452 -16.33 5.70 -33.16
N GLU A 453 -16.89 6.57 -34.02
CA GLU A 453 -18.35 6.74 -34.16
C GLU A 453 -19.01 5.45 -34.66
N LEU A 454 -18.43 4.79 -35.68
CA LEU A 454 -18.92 3.52 -36.18
C LEU A 454 -18.88 2.42 -35.10
N ALA A 455 -17.76 2.35 -34.34
CA ALA A 455 -17.64 1.41 -33.23
C ALA A 455 -18.65 1.70 -32.11
N PHE A 456 -18.86 2.98 -31.78
CA PHE A 456 -19.84 3.41 -30.78
C PHE A 456 -21.26 2.92 -31.13
N LYS A 457 -21.68 3.12 -32.39
CA LYS A 457 -22.99 2.65 -32.89
C LYS A 457 -23.08 1.11 -32.93
N LYS A 458 -22.03 0.46 -33.46
CA LYS A 458 -22.01 -1.02 -33.64
C LYS A 458 -22.03 -1.78 -32.31
N TYR A 459 -21.32 -1.30 -31.33
CA TYR A 459 -21.17 -2.01 -30.04
C TYR A 459 -22.06 -1.44 -28.92
N GLY A 460 -22.82 -0.35 -29.15
CA GLY A 460 -23.69 0.26 -28.16
C GLY A 460 -22.93 0.79 -26.95
N MET A 461 -21.78 1.44 -27.21
CA MET A 461 -20.85 1.89 -26.15
C MET A 461 -21.44 3.01 -25.30
N SER A 462 -21.09 3.03 -24.00
CA SER A 462 -21.39 4.15 -23.09
C SER A 462 -20.40 5.31 -23.27
N ALA A 463 -20.76 6.51 -22.80
CA ALA A 463 -19.84 7.63 -22.75
C ALA A 463 -18.57 7.32 -21.93
N ARG A 464 -18.69 6.53 -20.87
CA ARG A 464 -17.54 6.07 -20.07
C ARG A 464 -16.61 5.18 -20.88
N THR A 465 -17.15 4.26 -21.66
CA THR A 465 -16.38 3.39 -22.56
C THR A 465 -15.64 4.22 -23.62
N TYR A 466 -16.32 5.22 -24.21
CA TYR A 466 -15.71 6.15 -25.15
C TYR A 466 -14.48 6.86 -24.54
N ASN A 467 -14.62 7.42 -23.32
CA ASN A 467 -13.55 8.10 -22.64
C ASN A 467 -12.34 7.18 -22.36
N LYS A 468 -12.59 5.91 -22.02
CA LYS A 468 -11.54 4.92 -21.80
C LYS A 468 -10.79 4.54 -23.05
N ILE A 469 -11.51 4.35 -24.17
CA ILE A 469 -10.91 4.08 -25.46
C ILE A 469 -9.92 5.19 -25.83
N LEU A 470 -10.30 6.47 -25.64
CA LEU A 470 -9.42 7.61 -25.92
C LEU A 470 -8.14 7.60 -25.05
N LYS A 471 -8.27 7.30 -23.76
CA LYS A 471 -7.12 7.23 -22.84
C LYS A 471 -6.15 6.09 -23.19
N ILE A 472 -6.69 4.95 -23.59
CA ILE A 472 -5.89 3.81 -24.04
C ILE A 472 -5.25 4.10 -25.39
N ALA A 473 -6.00 4.67 -26.37
CA ALA A 473 -5.44 5.08 -27.66
C ALA A 473 -4.30 6.11 -27.51
N ARG A 474 -4.44 7.07 -26.57
CA ARG A 474 -3.36 8.00 -26.23
C ARG A 474 -2.12 7.26 -25.70
N THR A 475 -2.32 6.26 -24.86
CA THR A 475 -1.21 5.48 -24.31
C THR A 475 -0.51 4.65 -25.38
N ILE A 476 -1.26 4.03 -26.29
CA ILE A 476 -0.71 3.28 -27.42
C ILE A 476 0.10 4.22 -28.33
N ALA A 477 -0.41 5.42 -28.61
CA ALA A 477 0.32 6.43 -29.38
C ALA A 477 1.62 6.88 -28.68
N ASP A 478 1.62 7.01 -27.34
CA ASP A 478 2.83 7.32 -26.57
C ASP A 478 3.85 6.16 -26.64
N MET A 479 3.39 4.91 -26.61
CA MET A 479 4.25 3.72 -26.76
C MET A 479 4.90 3.65 -28.13
N ASP A 480 4.20 4.10 -29.18
CA ASP A 480 4.68 4.13 -30.54
C ASP A 480 5.45 5.43 -30.89
N GLY A 481 5.69 6.29 -29.89
CA GLY A 481 6.40 7.56 -30.02
C GLY A 481 5.67 8.58 -30.92
N CYS A 482 4.34 8.47 -31.03
CA CYS A 482 3.53 9.34 -31.87
C CYS A 482 2.94 10.50 -31.05
N GLU A 483 3.13 11.74 -31.55
CA GLU A 483 2.54 12.92 -30.94
C GLU A 483 1.00 12.90 -31.03
N ASN A 484 0.46 12.48 -32.18
CA ASN A 484 -0.98 12.40 -32.42
C ASN A 484 -1.50 10.96 -32.38
N ILE A 485 -2.74 10.79 -31.97
CA ILE A 485 -3.44 9.51 -32.03
C ILE A 485 -3.76 9.23 -33.52
N LYS A 486 -3.41 8.02 -33.99
CA LYS A 486 -3.69 7.53 -35.35
C LYS A 486 -4.80 6.48 -35.34
N GLU A 487 -5.31 6.16 -36.54
CA GLU A 487 -6.37 5.15 -36.75
C GLU A 487 -6.04 3.79 -36.06
N ASP A 488 -4.80 3.29 -36.24
CA ASP A 488 -4.37 2.00 -35.69
C ASP A 488 -4.44 2.00 -34.14
N HIS A 489 -4.11 3.13 -33.50
CA HIS A 489 -4.18 3.25 -32.03
C HIS A 489 -5.63 3.18 -31.53
N VAL A 490 -6.56 3.79 -32.29
CA VAL A 490 -8.00 3.73 -31.99
C VAL A 490 -8.53 2.32 -32.21
N LEU A 491 -8.18 1.68 -33.32
CA LEU A 491 -8.59 0.32 -33.64
C LEU A 491 -8.10 -0.68 -32.58
N GLU A 492 -6.82 -0.60 -32.16
CA GLU A 492 -6.30 -1.45 -31.08
C GLU A 492 -7.05 -1.19 -29.76
N SER A 493 -7.29 0.07 -29.40
CA SER A 493 -7.99 0.41 -28.16
C SER A 493 -9.45 -0.06 -28.13
N ILE A 494 -10.17 -0.06 -29.27
CA ILE A 494 -11.52 -0.57 -29.39
C ILE A 494 -11.56 -2.08 -29.09
N GLN A 495 -10.57 -2.85 -29.53
CA GLN A 495 -10.52 -4.31 -29.31
C GLN A 495 -10.62 -4.66 -27.83
N TYR A 496 -10.04 -3.85 -26.93
CA TYR A 496 -10.08 -4.05 -25.48
C TYR A 496 -11.44 -3.78 -24.84
N ARG A 497 -12.47 -3.36 -25.63
CA ARG A 497 -13.85 -3.13 -25.13
C ARG A 497 -14.91 -3.93 -25.88
N THR A 498 -14.52 -4.66 -26.92
CA THR A 498 -15.48 -5.49 -27.70
C THR A 498 -16.07 -6.64 -26.90
N MET A 499 -15.37 -7.10 -25.89
CA MET A 499 -15.79 -8.17 -24.98
C MET A 499 -17.05 -7.82 -24.17
N ASP A 500 -17.28 -6.56 -23.88
CA ASP A 500 -18.39 -6.09 -23.04
C ASP A 500 -19.73 -6.56 -23.63
N LYS A 501 -19.92 -6.39 -24.94
CA LYS A 501 -21.13 -6.84 -25.64
C LYS A 501 -21.24 -8.35 -25.70
N LYS A 502 -20.12 -9.07 -25.84
CA LYS A 502 -20.09 -10.53 -25.97
C LYS A 502 -20.51 -11.25 -24.68
N PHE A 503 -20.08 -10.74 -23.52
CA PHE A 503 -20.23 -11.41 -22.22
C PHE A 503 -21.23 -10.74 -21.27
N TRP A 504 -21.44 -9.43 -21.40
CA TRP A 504 -22.32 -8.63 -20.53
C TRP A 504 -23.37 -7.80 -21.30
N GLY A 505 -23.37 -7.85 -22.64
CA GLY A 505 -24.40 -7.22 -23.46
C GLY A 505 -25.71 -8.02 -23.39
N ASN A 506 -26.80 -7.31 -23.20
CA ASN A 506 -28.16 -7.87 -23.31
C ASN A 506 -28.54 -8.05 -24.80
#